data_40dff13c481b2a5fbc8565813a8922c1
#
_entry.id   40dff13c481b2a5fbc8565813a8922c1
#
_cell.length_a   1.000
_cell.length_b   1.000
_cell.length_c   1.000
_cell.angle_alpha   90.00
_cell.angle_beta   90.00
_cell.angle_gamma   90.00
#
_symmetry.space_group_name_H-M   'P 1'
#
loop_
_entity.id
_entity.type
_entity.pdbx_description
1 polymer ?
#
loop_
_entity_poly.entity_id
_entity_poly.type
_entity_poly.pdbx_seq_one_letter_code
_entity_poly.pdbx_strand_id
1 'polypeptide(L)'
;LPDVKYVKTGDGLVYEQVNQGAGQPAKAGDVAVFHWIIRRANGYFIYGSIDCGIGCGNGDPSEYRLGPDGNLIAGLDELLTGMRPGEKRRALVPPALGYVRKGMEPQPPEFGQKRQVEAHANEPLVFEVKLIKTRTKA
;
A
#
# COMPACT_ATOMS: atom_id res chain seq x y z
N LEU A 1 26.40 4.78 -5.44
CA LEU A 1 25.00 4.45 -5.18
C LEU A 1 24.15 5.69 -5.35
N PRO A 2 23.06 5.61 -6.07
CA PRO A 2 22.17 6.77 -6.16
C PRO A 2 21.62 7.11 -4.77
N ASP A 3 21.56 8.40 -4.49
CA ASP A 3 20.98 8.85 -3.23
C ASP A 3 19.49 8.56 -3.24
N VAL A 4 19.06 7.73 -2.29
CA VAL A 4 17.64 7.45 -2.08
C VAL A 4 17.09 8.56 -1.21
N LYS A 5 16.09 9.27 -1.74
CA LYS A 5 15.44 10.33 -0.98
C LYS A 5 14.20 9.76 -0.30
N TYR A 6 14.24 9.76 1.02
CA TYR A 6 13.08 9.38 1.82
C TYR A 6 12.29 10.60 2.22
N VAL A 7 10.97 10.48 2.14
CA VAL A 7 10.05 11.49 2.66
C VAL A 7 9.51 10.95 3.98
N LYS A 8 9.60 11.76 5.02
CA LYS A 8 9.05 11.42 6.34
C LYS A 8 7.91 12.38 6.62
N THR A 9 6.73 11.84 6.82
CA THR A 9 5.55 12.66 7.11
C THR A 9 5.45 12.96 8.60
N GLY A 10 4.61 13.92 8.97
CA GLY A 10 4.45 14.34 10.36
C GLY A 10 3.89 13.26 11.27
N ASP A 11 3.18 12.27 10.73
CA ASP A 11 2.58 11.17 11.51
C ASP A 11 3.44 9.90 11.50
N GLY A 12 4.64 9.96 10.90
CA GLY A 12 5.61 8.87 11.01
C GLY A 12 5.71 7.95 9.81
N LEU A 13 4.97 8.20 8.73
CA LEU A 13 5.15 7.44 7.49
C LEU A 13 6.49 7.82 6.86
N VAL A 14 7.26 6.81 6.45
CA VAL A 14 8.52 7.03 5.72
C VAL A 14 8.39 6.32 4.39
N TYR A 15 8.59 7.06 3.29
CA TYR A 15 8.49 6.43 1.97
C TYR A 15 9.52 6.98 0.99
N GLU A 16 9.75 6.23 -0.08
CA GLU A 16 10.55 6.66 -1.21
C GLU A 16 9.73 6.52 -2.49
N GLN A 17 9.95 7.45 -3.43
CA GLN A 17 9.41 7.35 -4.78
C GLN A 17 10.40 6.55 -5.61
N VAL A 18 9.95 5.40 -6.14
CA VAL A 18 10.82 4.52 -6.91
C VAL A 18 10.94 5.00 -8.35
N ASN A 19 9.83 5.50 -8.90
CA ASN A 19 9.80 6.07 -10.26
C ASN A 19 8.74 7.16 -10.32
N GLN A 20 8.70 7.88 -11.42
CA GLN A 20 7.68 8.90 -11.67
C GLN A 20 6.56 8.28 -12.49
N GLY A 21 5.33 8.67 -12.18
CA GLY A 21 4.19 8.37 -13.02
C GLY A 21 3.86 9.56 -13.92
N ALA A 22 2.70 9.53 -14.54
CA ALA A 22 2.20 10.62 -15.39
C ALA A 22 0.70 10.74 -15.24
N GLY A 23 0.19 11.93 -15.41
CA GLY A 23 -1.24 12.22 -15.34
C GLY A 23 -1.65 12.88 -14.03
N GLN A 24 -2.91 12.83 -13.71
CA GLN A 24 -3.46 13.50 -12.52
C GLN A 24 -3.10 12.74 -11.25
N PRO A 25 -2.66 13.45 -10.20
CA PRO A 25 -2.42 12.80 -8.91
C PRO A 25 -3.72 12.28 -8.29
N ALA A 26 -3.63 11.15 -7.62
CA ALA A 26 -4.75 10.61 -6.86
C ALA A 26 -5.12 11.55 -5.72
N LYS A 27 -6.41 11.66 -5.43
CA LYS A 27 -6.91 12.54 -4.38
C LYS A 27 -8.01 11.84 -3.58
N ALA A 28 -8.31 12.38 -2.42
CA ALA A 28 -9.40 11.87 -1.57
C ALA A 28 -10.70 11.81 -2.37
N GLY A 29 -11.43 10.71 -2.21
CA GLY A 29 -12.66 10.45 -2.95
C GLY A 29 -12.48 9.63 -4.21
N ASP A 30 -11.27 9.59 -4.77
CA ASP A 30 -10.98 8.73 -5.91
C ASP A 30 -10.94 7.26 -5.47
N VAL A 31 -11.24 6.36 -6.41
CA VAL A 31 -10.96 4.93 -6.24
C VAL A 31 -9.60 4.67 -6.85
N ALA A 32 -8.64 4.25 -6.04
CA ALA A 32 -7.31 3.90 -6.51
C ALA A 32 -7.29 2.43 -6.94
N VAL A 33 -6.76 2.19 -8.13
CA VAL A 33 -6.52 0.84 -8.66
C VAL A 33 -5.01 0.62 -8.64
N PHE A 34 -4.55 -0.32 -7.83
CA PHE A 34 -3.12 -0.44 -7.58
C PHE A 34 -2.72 -1.87 -7.27
N HIS A 35 -1.44 -2.18 -7.54
CA HIS A 35 -0.80 -3.40 -7.05
C HIS A 35 -0.07 -3.08 -5.75
N TRP A 36 0.02 -4.08 -4.89
CA TRP A 36 0.70 -3.91 -3.61
C TRP A 36 1.44 -5.18 -3.20
N ILE A 37 2.52 -4.98 -2.47
CA ILE A 37 3.32 -6.03 -1.85
C ILE A 37 3.47 -5.65 -0.39
N ILE A 38 3.31 -6.62 0.51
CA ILE A 38 3.50 -6.42 1.94
C ILE A 38 4.60 -7.34 2.44
N ARG A 39 5.53 -6.77 3.23
CA ARG A 39 6.63 -7.50 3.85
C ARG A 39 6.72 -7.09 5.31
N ARG A 40 7.30 -7.96 6.14
CA ARG A 40 7.72 -7.55 7.48
C ARG A 40 8.92 -6.60 7.36
N ALA A 41 9.17 -5.85 8.44
CA ALA A 41 10.29 -4.89 8.45
C ALA A 41 11.65 -5.56 8.21
N ASN A 42 11.78 -6.84 8.54
CA ASN A 42 13.00 -7.61 8.27
C ASN A 42 13.11 -8.12 6.83
N GLY A 43 12.14 -7.78 5.97
CA GLY A 43 12.14 -8.18 4.56
C GLY A 43 11.34 -9.45 4.26
N TYR A 44 10.84 -10.15 5.28
CA TYR A 44 10.06 -11.37 5.06
C TYR A 44 8.80 -11.06 4.23
N PHE A 45 8.66 -11.75 3.10
CA PHE A 45 7.57 -11.55 2.16
C PHE A 45 6.29 -12.19 2.71
N ILE A 46 5.21 -11.40 2.77
CA ILE A 46 3.90 -11.90 3.19
C ILE A 46 3.01 -12.16 1.99
N TYR A 47 2.81 -11.15 1.13
CA TYR A 47 1.88 -11.27 0.00
C TYR A 47 2.16 -10.18 -1.04
N GLY A 48 1.82 -10.47 -2.28
CA GLY A 48 1.80 -9.49 -3.36
C GLY A 48 0.62 -9.75 -4.27
N SER A 49 -0.04 -8.70 -4.73
CA SER A 49 -1.19 -8.82 -5.65
C SER A 49 -0.76 -9.17 -7.08
N ILE A 50 0.52 -8.99 -7.40
CA ILE A 50 1.05 -9.34 -8.71
C ILE A 50 1.16 -10.86 -8.85
N ASP A 51 1.23 -11.34 -10.09
CA ASP A 51 1.44 -12.76 -10.37
C ASP A 51 2.95 -13.06 -10.31
N CYS A 52 3.41 -13.48 -9.14
CA CYS A 52 4.82 -13.79 -8.92
C CYS A 52 5.06 -15.21 -8.42
N GLY A 53 4.07 -16.09 -8.57
CA GLY A 53 4.17 -17.48 -8.17
C GLY A 53 3.52 -17.78 -6.83
N ILE A 54 4.04 -18.79 -6.13
CA ILE A 54 3.47 -19.22 -4.85
C ILE A 54 3.53 -18.09 -3.84
N GLY A 55 2.43 -17.84 -3.15
CA GLY A 55 2.32 -16.78 -2.16
C GLY A 55 1.87 -15.44 -2.73
N CYS A 56 1.70 -15.36 -4.04
CA CYS A 56 1.24 -14.13 -4.70
C CYS A 56 -0.19 -14.29 -5.18
N GLY A 57 -0.77 -13.16 -5.61
CA GLY A 57 -2.09 -13.14 -6.22
C GLY A 57 -2.04 -13.59 -7.67
N ASN A 58 -3.16 -13.43 -8.36
CA ASN A 58 -3.32 -13.81 -9.77
C ASN A 58 -2.99 -12.68 -10.74
N GLY A 59 -2.47 -11.57 -10.26
CA GLY A 59 -2.16 -10.41 -11.08
C GLY A 59 -3.25 -9.36 -11.15
N ASP A 60 -4.40 -9.59 -10.51
CA ASP A 60 -5.47 -8.58 -10.49
C ASP A 60 -5.13 -7.47 -9.49
N PRO A 61 -5.22 -6.20 -9.91
CA PRO A 61 -5.00 -5.09 -8.98
C PRO A 61 -6.14 -4.97 -7.99
N SER A 62 -5.82 -4.38 -6.85
CA SER A 62 -6.81 -4.06 -5.82
C SER A 62 -7.42 -2.68 -6.08
N GLU A 63 -8.66 -2.47 -5.63
CA GLU A 63 -9.38 -1.21 -5.80
C GLU A 63 -9.94 -0.77 -4.47
N TYR A 64 -9.56 0.42 -4.04
CA TYR A 64 -10.04 0.98 -2.77
C TYR A 64 -10.25 2.48 -2.90
N ARG A 65 -11.27 2.98 -2.20
CA ARG A 65 -11.53 4.41 -2.14
C ARG A 65 -10.53 5.08 -1.21
N LEU A 66 -9.98 6.19 -1.66
CA LEU A 66 -9.13 7.04 -0.84
C LEU A 66 -9.97 8.01 -0.02
N GLY A 67 -9.51 8.34 1.17
CA GLY A 67 -10.16 9.29 2.05
C GLY A 67 -10.91 8.64 3.20
N PRO A 68 -11.61 9.45 4.01
CA PRO A 68 -12.18 8.98 5.28
C PRO A 68 -13.33 7.98 5.12
N ASP A 69 -13.94 7.92 3.95
CA ASP A 69 -15.06 6.98 3.70
C ASP A 69 -14.57 5.58 3.33
N GLY A 70 -13.27 5.41 3.11
CA GLY A 70 -12.70 4.12 2.79
C GLY A 70 -12.26 3.35 4.03
N ASN A 71 -11.86 2.10 3.83
CA ASN A 71 -11.37 1.24 4.91
C ASN A 71 -9.91 0.85 4.75
N LEU A 72 -9.16 1.56 3.90
CA LEU A 72 -7.73 1.38 3.80
C LEU A 72 -7.04 1.75 5.11
N ILE A 73 -5.94 1.06 5.41
CA ILE A 73 -5.07 1.52 6.49
C ILE A 73 -4.58 2.93 6.19
N ALA A 74 -4.43 3.73 7.24
CA ALA A 74 -4.10 5.14 7.08
C ALA A 74 -2.79 5.35 6.30
N GLY A 75 -1.80 4.48 6.53
CA GLY A 75 -0.52 4.60 5.84
C GLY A 75 -0.63 4.46 4.32
N LEU A 76 -1.47 3.55 3.83
CA LEU A 76 -1.67 3.41 2.38
C LEU A 76 -2.53 4.50 1.80
N ASP A 77 -3.55 4.95 2.54
CA ASP A 77 -4.35 6.09 2.12
C ASP A 77 -3.44 7.31 1.89
N GLU A 78 -2.58 7.59 2.84
CA GLU A 78 -1.63 8.68 2.76
C GLU A 78 -0.62 8.47 1.63
N LEU A 79 -0.09 7.25 1.50
CA LEU A 79 0.92 6.91 0.49
C LEU A 79 0.38 7.05 -0.93
N LEU A 80 -0.84 6.59 -1.17
CA LEU A 80 -1.46 6.61 -2.50
C LEU A 80 -1.94 8.00 -2.90
N THR A 81 -2.34 8.82 -1.93
CA THR A 81 -2.78 10.19 -2.22
C THR A 81 -1.61 11.00 -2.75
N GLY A 82 -1.79 11.58 -3.93
CA GLY A 82 -0.74 12.32 -4.61
C GLY A 82 0.08 11.49 -5.60
N MET A 83 -0.08 10.17 -5.62
CA MET A 83 0.58 9.35 -6.63
C MET A 83 -0.08 9.54 -7.99
N ARG A 84 0.74 9.47 -9.03
CA ARG A 84 0.28 9.53 -10.42
C ARG A 84 0.24 8.13 -11.02
N PRO A 85 -0.64 7.85 -11.99
CA PRO A 85 -0.65 6.54 -12.66
C PRO A 85 0.73 6.13 -13.14
N GLY A 86 1.11 4.90 -12.87
CA GLY A 86 2.42 4.34 -13.20
C GLY A 86 3.49 4.57 -12.13
N GLU A 87 3.24 5.44 -11.18
CA GLU A 87 4.18 5.70 -10.09
C GLU A 87 4.24 4.53 -9.12
N LYS A 88 5.43 4.29 -8.58
CA LYS A 88 5.67 3.27 -7.58
C LYS A 88 6.32 3.90 -6.36
N ARG A 89 5.80 3.58 -5.18
CA ARG A 89 6.37 4.01 -3.91
C ARG A 89 6.57 2.82 -2.99
N ARG A 90 7.60 2.90 -2.17
CA ARG A 90 7.87 1.93 -1.11
C ARG A 90 7.86 2.65 0.22
N ALA A 91 7.17 2.09 1.20
CA ALA A 91 6.98 2.75 2.48
C ALA A 91 7.18 1.81 3.66
N LEU A 92 7.70 2.35 4.75
CA LEU A 92 7.65 1.72 6.05
C LEU A 92 6.46 2.33 6.79
N VAL A 93 5.47 1.50 7.08
CA VAL A 93 4.22 1.94 7.71
C VAL A 93 4.28 1.55 9.19
N PRO A 94 4.30 2.54 10.11
CA PRO A 94 4.29 2.22 11.53
C PRO A 94 2.95 1.62 11.96
N PRO A 95 2.91 0.87 13.06
CA PRO A 95 1.67 0.20 13.49
C PRO A 95 0.48 1.14 13.65
N ALA A 96 0.71 2.37 14.10
CA ALA A 96 -0.36 3.34 14.29
C ALA A 96 -1.05 3.75 12.99
N LEU A 97 -0.38 3.59 11.85
CA LEU A 97 -0.91 3.88 10.52
C LEU A 97 -1.27 2.60 9.75
N GLY A 98 -1.21 1.47 10.42
CA GLY A 98 -1.49 0.17 9.82
C GLY A 98 -2.83 -0.42 10.26
N TYR A 99 -2.82 -1.70 10.56
CA TYR A 99 -4.04 -2.45 10.88
C TYR A 99 -4.41 -2.27 12.35
N VAL A 100 -4.99 -1.13 12.67
CA VAL A 100 -5.31 -0.74 14.05
C VAL A 100 -6.64 -1.30 14.55
N ARG A 101 -7.47 -1.87 13.66
CA ARG A 101 -8.72 -2.52 14.01
C ARG A 101 -9.06 -3.58 12.97
N LYS A 102 -10.00 -4.46 13.29
CA LYS A 102 -10.46 -5.49 12.35
C LYS A 102 -11.17 -4.86 11.16
N GLY A 103 -11.07 -5.51 10.02
CA GLY A 103 -11.77 -5.09 8.81
C GLY A 103 -11.03 -4.05 7.98
N MET A 104 -9.86 -3.63 8.41
CA MET A 104 -9.05 -2.70 7.61
C MET A 104 -8.40 -3.42 6.44
N GLU A 105 -8.32 -2.73 5.33
CA GLU A 105 -7.79 -3.26 4.07
C GLU A 105 -6.48 -2.55 3.69
N PRO A 106 -5.65 -3.10 2.82
CA PRO A 106 -5.90 -4.32 2.06
C PRO A 106 -5.51 -5.57 2.84
N GLN A 107 -6.21 -6.68 2.58
CA GLN A 107 -5.92 -7.96 3.20
C GLN A 107 -5.57 -8.98 2.12
N PRO A 108 -4.60 -9.87 2.36
CA PRO A 108 -4.38 -11.00 1.47
C PRO A 108 -5.61 -11.89 1.42
N PRO A 109 -5.88 -12.57 0.29
CA PRO A 109 -7.08 -13.42 0.19
C PRO A 109 -6.98 -14.74 0.94
N GLU A 110 -5.76 -15.26 1.15
CA GLU A 110 -5.56 -16.56 1.77
C GLU A 110 -5.52 -16.46 3.29
N PHE A 111 -6.08 -17.43 3.96
CA PHE A 111 -6.17 -17.46 5.42
C PHE A 111 -4.81 -17.36 6.10
N GLY A 112 -3.83 -18.14 5.62
CA GLY A 112 -2.50 -18.13 6.21
C GLY A 112 -1.81 -16.78 6.13
N GLN A 113 -1.99 -16.11 4.99
CA GLN A 113 -1.41 -14.77 4.79
C GLN A 113 -2.13 -13.72 5.63
N LYS A 114 -3.46 -13.82 5.76
CA LYS A 114 -4.21 -12.95 6.68
C LYS A 114 -3.71 -13.09 8.11
N ARG A 115 -3.43 -14.31 8.53
CA ARG A 115 -2.90 -14.55 9.87
C ARG A 115 -1.52 -13.94 10.06
N GLN A 116 -0.68 -13.95 9.01
CA GLN A 116 0.62 -13.29 9.06
C GLN A 116 0.45 -11.78 9.29
N VAL A 117 -0.48 -11.15 8.60
CA VAL A 117 -0.76 -9.73 8.79
C VAL A 117 -1.22 -9.45 10.23
N GLU A 118 -2.16 -10.25 10.75
CA GLU A 118 -2.65 -10.09 12.12
C GLU A 118 -1.53 -10.29 13.15
N ALA A 119 -0.70 -11.30 12.96
CA ALA A 119 0.36 -11.62 13.91
C ALA A 119 1.40 -10.51 14.00
N HIS A 120 1.56 -9.72 12.93
CA HIS A 120 2.58 -8.68 12.86
C HIS A 120 1.98 -7.28 12.78
N ALA A 121 0.70 -7.12 13.12
CA ALA A 121 0.03 -5.82 13.06
C ALA A 121 0.61 -4.81 14.08
N ASN A 122 1.30 -5.28 15.11
CA ASN A 122 1.96 -4.42 16.09
C ASN A 122 3.38 -4.03 15.70
N GLU A 123 3.82 -4.43 14.53
CA GLU A 123 5.17 -4.14 14.01
C GLU A 123 5.06 -3.19 12.82
N PRO A 124 6.13 -2.44 12.50
CA PRO A 124 6.18 -1.73 11.24
C PRO A 124 6.14 -2.72 10.07
N LEU A 125 5.43 -2.36 9.02
CA LEU A 125 5.31 -3.20 7.82
C LEU A 125 5.79 -2.42 6.62
N VAL A 126 6.45 -3.12 5.69
CA VAL A 126 6.91 -2.52 4.44
C VAL A 126 5.87 -2.78 3.35
N PHE A 127 5.45 -1.72 2.69
CA PHE A 127 4.54 -1.80 1.54
C PHE A 127 5.23 -1.25 0.31
N GLU A 128 5.05 -1.94 -0.82
CA GLU A 128 5.33 -1.38 -2.13
C GLU A 128 4.01 -1.27 -2.86
N VAL A 129 3.73 -0.10 -3.42
CA VAL A 129 2.50 0.13 -4.17
C VAL A 129 2.84 0.72 -5.53
N LYS A 130 2.11 0.25 -6.54
CA LYS A 130 2.17 0.83 -7.88
C LYS A 130 0.76 1.21 -8.28
N LEU A 131 0.55 2.51 -8.47
CA LEU A 131 -0.75 3.01 -8.91
C LEU A 131 -0.93 2.72 -10.39
N ILE A 132 -1.99 2.03 -10.75
CA ILE A 132 -2.32 1.73 -12.14
C ILE A 132 -3.14 2.86 -12.73
N LYS A 133 -4.21 3.23 -12.04
CA LYS A 133 -5.12 4.31 -12.45
C LYS A 133 -5.99 4.72 -11.28
N THR A 134 -6.70 5.82 -11.46
CA THR A 134 -7.76 6.22 -10.54
C THR A 134 -9.08 6.25 -11.30
N ARG A 135 -10.17 6.06 -10.54
CA ARG A 135 -11.51 6.26 -11.05
C ARG A 135 -12.18 7.30 -10.19
N THR A 136 -12.88 8.23 -10.84
CA THR A 136 -13.77 9.12 -10.10
C THR A 136 -15.07 8.38 -9.87
N LYS A 137 -15.62 8.55 -8.68
CA LYS A 137 -16.94 7.98 -8.40
C LYS A 137 -17.99 8.75 -9.18
N ALA A 138 -18.74 8.02 -9.96
CA ALA A 138 -19.91 8.60 -10.61
C ALA A 138 -21.01 8.88 -9.57
#